data_5040db213d7cdcb0c1b3ea1895925be0
#
_entry.id   5040db213d7cdcb0c1b3ea1895925be0
#
_cell.length_a   1.000
_cell.length_b   1.000
_cell.length_c   1.000
_cell.angle_alpha   90.00
_cell.angle_beta   90.00
_cell.angle_gamma   90.00
#
_symmetry.space_group_name_H-M   'P 1'
#
loop_
_entity.id
_entity.type
_entity.pdbx_description
1 polymer ?
#
loop_
_entity_poly.entity_id
_entity_poly.type
_entity_poly.pdbx_seq_one_letter_code
_entity_poly.pdbx_strand_id
1 'polypeptide(L)'
;MEINRRLHGGNRTRTVMVHVLEAGLTYLEANNPNNRPAVKGFNIINGQLTEASDGSTFESINPAILDDKLGTFPLSTKDDVHAALDAAHAAFPSWAATPAPTRGQIIGNMGRLLMEHKDAIVALETREI
;
A
#
# COMPACT_ATOMS: atom_id res chain seq x y z
N MET A 1 -18.33 14.46 4.98
CA MET A 1 -18.62 15.07 3.66
C MET A 1 -18.22 14.03 2.62
N GLU A 2 -19.21 13.35 2.08
CA GLU A 2 -19.08 12.16 1.25
C GLU A 2 -18.72 12.59 -0.18
N ILE A 3 -17.49 12.29 -0.65
CA ILE A 3 -17.13 12.52 -2.06
C ILE A 3 -17.31 11.21 -2.81
N ASN A 4 -18.57 10.93 -3.17
CA ASN A 4 -18.94 9.85 -4.05
C ASN A 4 -18.70 10.28 -5.51
N ARG A 5 -17.48 10.13 -6.05
CA ARG A 5 -17.22 10.27 -7.49
C ARG A 5 -17.20 8.91 -8.13
N ARG A 6 -18.33 8.53 -8.72
CA ARG A 6 -18.39 7.45 -9.71
C ARG A 6 -17.46 7.78 -10.87
N LEU A 7 -16.32 7.10 -10.95
CA LEU A 7 -15.49 7.09 -12.13
C LEU A 7 -15.86 5.88 -12.97
N HIS A 8 -16.66 6.09 -14.00
CA HIS A 8 -16.95 5.11 -15.05
C HIS A 8 -15.74 4.98 -15.96
N GLY A 9 -15.31 3.74 -16.21
CA GLY A 9 -14.38 3.39 -17.30
C GLY A 9 -12.92 3.74 -17.02
N GLY A 10 -12.29 3.12 -16.05
CA GLY A 10 -10.87 3.34 -15.78
C GLY A 10 -10.17 2.06 -15.36
N ASN A 11 -9.29 1.65 -16.22
CA ASN A 11 -8.12 0.80 -16.07
C ASN A 11 -7.85 0.25 -14.64
N ARG A 12 -7.82 -1.09 -14.50
CA ARG A 12 -7.55 -1.83 -13.27
C ARG A 12 -6.30 -1.35 -12.53
N THR A 13 -5.26 -0.94 -13.24
CA THR A 13 -4.02 -0.39 -12.68
C THR A 13 -4.25 0.89 -11.87
N ARG A 14 -5.22 1.72 -12.27
CA ARG A 14 -5.58 2.96 -11.56
C ARG A 14 -6.29 2.66 -10.24
N THR A 15 -7.12 1.63 -10.22
CA THR A 15 -7.83 1.16 -9.03
C THR A 15 -6.86 0.59 -7.99
N VAL A 16 -5.86 -0.18 -8.39
CA VAL A 16 -4.84 -0.77 -7.49
C VAL A 16 -4.05 0.33 -6.78
N MET A 17 -3.53 1.31 -7.53
CA MET A 17 -2.77 2.41 -6.94
C MET A 17 -3.60 3.25 -5.95
N VAL A 18 -4.87 3.51 -6.28
CA VAL A 18 -5.76 4.27 -5.39
C VAL A 18 -6.01 3.51 -4.09
N HIS A 19 -6.24 2.19 -4.12
CA HIS A 19 -6.46 1.40 -2.91
C HIS A 19 -5.21 1.26 -2.03
N VAL A 20 -4.03 1.13 -2.64
CA VAL A 20 -2.74 1.12 -1.90
C VAL A 20 -2.53 2.45 -1.19
N LEU A 21 -2.82 3.55 -1.89
CA LEU A 21 -2.67 4.90 -1.34
C LEU A 21 -3.76 5.20 -0.31
N GLU A 22 -5.00 4.79 -0.53
CA GLU A 22 -6.09 4.97 0.44
C GLU A 22 -5.85 4.15 1.71
N ALA A 23 -5.40 2.90 1.60
CA ALA A 23 -5.00 2.10 2.75
C ALA A 23 -3.83 2.74 3.51
N GLY A 24 -2.82 3.23 2.79
CA GLY A 24 -1.71 4.00 3.34
C GLY A 24 -2.16 5.31 3.98
N LEU A 25 -3.11 6.02 3.36
CA LEU A 25 -3.67 7.28 3.87
C LEU A 25 -4.49 7.08 5.14
N THR A 26 -5.34 6.07 5.18
CA THR A 26 -6.09 5.68 6.38
C THR A 26 -5.14 5.35 7.53
N TYR A 27 -3.99 4.71 7.21
CA TYR A 27 -2.91 4.49 8.16
C TYR A 27 -2.32 5.80 8.69
N LEU A 28 -2.04 6.76 7.82
CA LEU A 28 -1.38 8.02 8.18
C LEU A 28 -2.31 8.98 8.93
N GLU A 29 -3.60 9.00 8.60
CA GLU A 29 -4.60 9.80 9.31
C GLU A 29 -4.92 9.25 10.70
N ALA A 30 -4.90 7.93 10.89
CA ALA A 30 -5.04 7.27 12.18
C ALA A 30 -3.83 7.51 13.09
N ASN A 31 -2.67 7.89 12.54
CA ASN A 31 -1.42 8.07 13.26
C ASN A 31 -1.15 9.50 13.75
N ASN A 32 -2.14 10.12 14.40
CA ASN A 32 -1.85 11.28 15.24
C ASN A 32 -0.85 10.86 16.34
N PRO A 33 0.30 11.57 16.50
CA PRO A 33 1.34 11.22 17.46
C PRO A 33 0.86 11.02 18.92
N ASN A 34 -0.34 11.47 19.25
CA ASN A 34 -0.91 11.40 20.59
C ASN A 34 -2.02 10.34 20.76
N ASN A 35 -2.42 9.62 19.70
CA ASN A 35 -3.44 8.57 19.77
C ASN A 35 -3.24 7.58 18.63
N ARG A 36 -2.36 6.60 18.79
CA ARG A 36 -1.85 5.74 17.72
C ARG A 36 -2.30 4.29 17.92
N PRO A 37 -3.47 3.90 17.38
CA PRO A 37 -3.78 2.48 17.33
C PRO A 37 -2.78 1.75 16.44
N ALA A 38 -2.36 0.55 16.88
CA ALA A 38 -1.57 -0.35 16.05
C ALA A 38 -2.34 -0.68 14.77
N VAL A 39 -1.67 -0.62 13.62
CA VAL A 39 -2.29 -0.82 12.31
C VAL A 39 -2.23 -2.28 11.89
N LYS A 40 -3.25 -2.74 11.18
CA LYS A 40 -3.23 -4.01 10.48
C LYS A 40 -2.77 -3.78 9.04
N GLY A 41 -1.59 -4.29 8.70
CA GLY A 41 -1.09 -4.30 7.33
C GLY A 41 -1.61 -5.48 6.52
N PHE A 42 -1.42 -5.41 5.20
CA PHE A 42 -1.84 -6.44 4.25
C PHE A 42 -0.81 -6.57 3.13
N ASN A 43 -0.74 -7.75 2.51
CA ASN A 43 -0.15 -7.91 1.19
C ASN A 43 -1.06 -7.28 0.14
N ILE A 44 -0.48 -6.83 -0.96
CA ILE A 44 -1.24 -6.35 -2.11
C ILE A 44 -0.90 -7.24 -3.30
N ILE A 45 -1.80 -8.17 -3.61
CA ILE A 45 -1.63 -9.12 -4.70
C ILE A 45 -2.77 -8.93 -5.69
N ASN A 46 -2.44 -8.72 -6.97
CA ASN A 46 -3.41 -8.45 -8.04
C ASN A 46 -4.41 -7.33 -7.68
N GLY A 47 -3.95 -6.31 -6.94
CA GLY A 47 -4.79 -5.19 -6.51
C GLY A 47 -5.76 -5.49 -5.38
N GLN A 48 -5.61 -6.62 -4.71
CA GLN A 48 -6.41 -7.01 -3.56
C GLN A 48 -5.56 -6.95 -2.29
N LEU A 49 -6.16 -6.51 -1.19
CA LEU A 49 -5.56 -6.62 0.14
C LEU A 49 -5.74 -8.06 0.61
N THR A 50 -4.62 -8.75 0.90
CA THR A 50 -4.62 -10.15 1.34
C THR A 50 -3.81 -10.33 2.62
N GLU A 51 -4.23 -11.24 3.45
CA GLU A 51 -3.42 -11.76 4.58
C GLU A 51 -2.39 -12.77 4.07
N ALA A 52 -1.48 -13.23 4.93
CA ALA A 52 -0.66 -14.38 4.61
C ALA A 52 -1.55 -15.62 4.42
N SER A 53 -1.22 -16.50 3.48
CA SER A 53 -2.02 -17.67 3.11
C SER A 53 -2.24 -18.66 4.27
N ASP A 54 -1.32 -18.68 5.23
CA ASP A 54 -1.42 -19.47 6.47
C ASP A 54 -1.92 -18.67 7.68
N GLY A 55 -2.25 -17.38 7.50
CA GLY A 55 -2.69 -16.47 8.55
C GLY A 55 -1.57 -15.98 9.48
N SER A 56 -0.31 -16.31 9.21
CA SER A 56 0.83 -15.88 10.03
C SER A 56 1.04 -14.37 9.94
N THR A 57 1.43 -13.79 11.08
CA THR A 57 1.71 -12.34 11.19
C THR A 57 2.97 -12.07 11.99
N PHE A 58 3.54 -10.88 11.82
CA PHE A 58 4.57 -10.34 12.68
C PHE A 58 4.21 -8.93 13.13
N GLU A 59 4.82 -8.50 14.24
CA GLU A 59 4.67 -7.15 14.75
C GLU A 59 5.86 -6.29 14.34
N SER A 60 5.58 -5.07 13.84
CA SER A 60 6.59 -4.03 13.69
C SER A 60 6.57 -3.14 14.93
N ILE A 61 7.75 -2.90 15.50
CA ILE A 61 7.94 -2.16 16.73
C ILE A 61 8.96 -1.06 16.47
N ASN A 62 8.76 0.11 17.07
CA ASN A 62 9.72 1.20 17.03
C ASN A 62 11.02 0.77 17.75
N PRO A 63 12.17 0.72 17.09
CA PRO A 63 13.41 0.24 17.69
C PRO A 63 13.94 1.14 18.80
N ALA A 64 13.55 2.42 18.82
CA ALA A 64 13.94 3.38 19.86
C ALA A 64 13.00 3.36 21.07
N ILE A 65 11.77 2.89 20.90
CA ILE A 65 10.73 2.86 21.96
C ILE A 65 10.00 1.51 21.84
N LEU A 66 10.47 0.50 22.55
CA LEU A 66 10.00 -0.88 22.41
C LEU A 66 8.51 -1.09 22.75
N ASP A 67 7.90 -0.19 23.51
CA ASP A 67 6.46 -0.20 23.80
C ASP A 67 5.61 0.46 22.69
N ASP A 68 6.24 1.11 21.69
CA ASP A 68 5.58 1.75 20.57
C ASP A 68 5.39 0.72 19.42
N LYS A 69 4.29 -0.01 19.46
CA LYS A 69 3.89 -0.95 18.42
C LYS A 69 3.35 -0.20 17.20
N LEU A 70 4.02 -0.34 16.07
CA LEU A 70 3.65 0.30 14.80
C LEU A 70 2.47 -0.42 14.14
N GLY A 71 2.49 -1.74 14.13
CA GLY A 71 1.42 -2.52 13.53
C GLY A 71 1.67 -4.02 13.52
N THR A 72 0.68 -4.75 12.99
CA THR A 72 0.76 -6.19 12.73
C THR A 72 0.65 -6.40 11.23
N PHE A 73 1.58 -7.15 10.66
CA PHE A 73 1.72 -7.34 9.21
C PHE A 73 1.72 -8.82 8.86
N PRO A 74 1.31 -9.21 7.63
CA PRO A 74 1.40 -10.60 7.17
C PRO A 74 2.84 -11.09 7.17
N LEU A 75 3.11 -12.24 7.78
CA LEU A 75 4.35 -12.98 7.57
C LEU A 75 4.18 -13.85 6.33
N SER A 76 4.44 -13.28 5.17
CA SER A 76 4.13 -13.89 3.89
C SER A 76 4.87 -15.21 3.68
N THR A 77 4.17 -16.20 3.17
CA THR A 77 4.69 -17.52 2.84
C THR A 77 5.29 -17.55 1.43
N LYS A 78 5.91 -18.68 1.09
CA LYS A 78 6.37 -18.94 -0.28
C LYS A 78 5.22 -18.92 -1.29
N ASP A 79 4.03 -19.38 -0.91
CA ASP A 79 2.85 -19.41 -1.77
C ASP A 79 2.32 -18.01 -2.06
N ASP A 80 2.37 -17.11 -1.08
CA ASP A 80 2.04 -15.69 -1.27
C ASP A 80 2.99 -15.02 -2.27
N VAL A 81 4.29 -15.33 -2.17
CA VAL A 81 5.29 -14.83 -3.12
C VAL A 81 5.01 -15.35 -4.54
N HIS A 82 4.70 -16.64 -4.69
CA HIS A 82 4.34 -17.21 -5.99
C HIS A 82 3.08 -16.56 -6.57
N ALA A 83 2.03 -16.39 -5.75
CA ALA A 83 0.81 -15.71 -6.17
C ALA A 83 1.07 -14.27 -6.65
N ALA A 84 1.95 -13.54 -5.96
CA ALA A 84 2.35 -12.20 -6.35
C ALA A 84 3.13 -12.17 -7.69
N LEU A 85 4.04 -13.13 -7.89
CA LEU A 85 4.79 -13.30 -9.13
C LEU A 85 3.87 -13.65 -10.30
N ASP A 86 2.94 -14.57 -10.11
CA ASP A 86 1.99 -14.97 -11.14
C ASP A 86 1.07 -13.80 -11.54
N ALA A 87 0.62 -13.02 -10.56
CA ALA A 87 -0.14 -11.81 -10.81
C ALA A 87 0.65 -10.75 -11.61
N ALA A 88 1.93 -10.57 -11.28
CA ALA A 88 2.81 -9.67 -11.99
C ALA A 88 3.07 -10.13 -13.44
N HIS A 89 3.32 -11.42 -13.64
CA HIS A 89 3.47 -12.02 -14.97
C HIS A 89 2.20 -11.86 -15.81
N ALA A 90 1.02 -12.09 -15.23
CA ALA A 90 -0.27 -11.92 -15.92
C ALA A 90 -0.54 -10.46 -16.30
N ALA A 91 -0.08 -9.50 -15.50
CA ALA A 91 -0.24 -8.07 -15.76
C ALA A 91 0.76 -7.53 -16.81
N PHE A 92 1.92 -8.17 -16.95
CA PHE A 92 3.03 -7.66 -17.77
C PHE A 92 2.66 -7.37 -19.22
N PRO A 93 1.95 -8.26 -19.98
CA PRO A 93 1.65 -7.99 -21.39
C PRO A 93 0.85 -6.71 -21.60
N SER A 94 -0.17 -6.46 -20.77
CA SER A 94 -0.99 -5.25 -20.87
C SER A 94 -0.22 -4.00 -20.51
N TRP A 95 0.64 -4.09 -19.48
CA TRP A 95 1.51 -2.99 -19.08
C TRP A 95 2.55 -2.68 -20.17
N ALA A 96 3.18 -3.69 -20.74
CA ALA A 96 4.16 -3.54 -21.81
C ALA A 96 3.55 -2.91 -23.07
N ALA A 97 2.29 -3.26 -23.41
CA ALA A 97 1.55 -2.68 -24.53
C ALA A 97 1.04 -1.25 -24.26
N THR A 98 1.03 -0.80 -23.03
CA THR A 98 0.59 0.56 -22.67
C THR A 98 1.60 1.59 -23.22
N PRO A 99 1.16 2.63 -23.96
CA PRO A 99 2.05 3.66 -24.50
C PRO A 99 2.93 4.31 -23.42
N ALA A 100 4.20 4.54 -23.73
CA ALA A 100 5.17 5.09 -22.79
C ALA A 100 4.72 6.41 -22.13
N PRO A 101 4.09 7.37 -22.83
CA PRO A 101 3.57 8.58 -22.17
C PRO A 101 2.52 8.28 -21.11
N THR A 102 1.64 7.31 -21.36
CA THR A 102 0.60 6.89 -20.39
C THR A 102 1.22 6.25 -19.16
N ARG A 103 2.23 5.37 -19.35
CA ARG A 103 2.99 4.80 -18.23
C ARG A 103 3.70 5.88 -17.43
N GLY A 104 4.32 6.85 -18.11
CA GLY A 104 4.96 8.00 -17.48
C GLY A 104 4.00 8.85 -16.65
N GLN A 105 2.77 9.08 -17.13
CA GLN A 105 1.75 9.78 -16.36
C GLN A 105 1.33 9.04 -15.09
N ILE A 106 1.22 7.71 -15.16
CA ILE A 106 0.88 6.87 -14.00
C ILE A 106 1.97 6.98 -12.93
N ILE A 107 3.24 6.83 -13.32
CA ILE A 107 4.36 6.94 -12.40
C ILE A 107 4.53 8.37 -11.85
N GLY A 108 4.34 9.38 -12.69
CA GLY A 108 4.37 10.79 -12.27
C GLY A 108 3.28 11.11 -11.25
N ASN A 109 2.06 10.56 -11.42
CA ASN A 109 0.99 10.72 -10.45
C ASN A 109 1.32 10.06 -9.11
N MET A 110 1.98 8.90 -9.11
CA MET A 110 2.46 8.25 -7.88
C MET A 110 3.45 9.18 -7.15
N GLY A 111 4.44 9.75 -7.86
CA GLY A 111 5.40 10.67 -7.27
C GLY A 111 4.72 11.91 -6.65
N ARG A 112 3.72 12.47 -7.34
CA ARG A 112 2.94 13.61 -6.81
C ARG A 112 2.21 13.24 -5.51
N LEU A 113 1.56 12.09 -5.46
CA LEU A 113 0.86 11.62 -4.26
C LEU A 113 1.83 11.37 -3.09
N LEU A 114 3.01 10.82 -3.33
CA LEU A 114 4.04 10.68 -2.31
C LEU A 114 4.47 12.04 -1.75
N MET A 115 4.61 13.05 -2.61
CA MET A 115 4.97 14.39 -2.16
C MET A 115 3.83 15.07 -1.37
N GLU A 116 2.57 14.87 -1.74
CA GLU A 116 1.41 15.37 -1.00
C GLU A 116 1.32 14.79 0.42
N HIS A 117 1.80 13.55 0.61
CA HIS A 117 1.78 12.84 1.90
C HIS A 117 3.15 12.74 2.57
N LYS A 118 4.13 13.52 2.10
CA LYS A 118 5.53 13.45 2.55
C LYS A 118 5.66 13.50 4.08
N ASP A 119 5.02 14.45 4.74
CA ASP A 119 5.20 14.66 6.18
C ASP A 119 4.72 13.45 7.00
N ALA A 120 3.63 12.83 6.56
CA ALA A 120 3.10 11.64 7.20
C ALA A 120 4.00 10.40 6.97
N ILE A 121 4.55 10.26 5.76
CA ILE A 121 5.48 9.18 5.41
C ILE A 121 6.77 9.34 6.22
N VAL A 122 7.34 10.55 6.29
CA VAL A 122 8.55 10.84 7.09
C VAL A 122 8.33 10.55 8.57
N ALA A 123 7.17 10.92 9.13
CA ALA A 123 6.86 10.63 10.52
C ALA A 123 6.79 9.12 10.82
N LEU A 124 6.27 8.32 9.88
CA LEU A 124 6.24 6.87 10.00
C LEU A 124 7.64 6.28 9.89
N GLU A 125 8.39 6.66 8.86
CA GLU A 125 9.75 6.19 8.59
C GLU A 125 10.68 6.48 9.79
N THR A 126 10.55 7.67 10.40
CA THR A 126 11.32 8.03 11.60
C THR A 126 11.03 7.11 12.80
N ARG A 127 9.83 6.53 12.88
CA ARG A 127 9.47 5.58 13.95
C ARG A 127 9.91 4.15 13.63
N GLU A 128 10.12 3.83 12.38
CA GLU A 128 10.45 2.49 11.91
C GLU A 128 11.97 2.22 11.87
N ILE A 129 12.77 3.28 11.84
CA ILE A 129 14.24 3.27 11.81
C ILE A 129 14.80 3.77 13.14
#